data_ee3cba62e696eee8966d6b56042e142f
#
_entry.id   ee3cba62e696eee8966d6b56042e142f
#
_cell.length_a   1.000
_cell.length_b   1.000
_cell.length_c   1.000
_cell.angle_alpha   90.00
_cell.angle_beta   90.00
_cell.angle_gamma   90.00
#
_symmetry.space_group_name_H-M   'P 1'
#
loop_
_entity.id
_entity.type
_entity.pdbx_description
1 polymer ?
#
loop_
_entity_poly.entity_id
_entity_poly.type
_entity_poly.pdbx_seq_one_letter_code
_entity_poly.pdbx_strand_id
1 'polypeptide(L)'
;MPRHKKIAVFFILLLATGLIGMNIYDNQQKKKQEAQEQRQTTTLEKTAIDRTEGDKERANDFTLKTTSGETIRLSDYRGKKVILNFWATWCPPCKAEMPHMQAFHEKHKNDVEIIAVNLTSLDNGNDALEKFIKDYRLTFTIPLDQEGTIGNRYKAYTIPTSYVIDEEGYIQHKVIGPMNEEMMEDMVTSNG
;
A
#
# COMPACT_ATOMS: atom_id res chain seq x y z
N MET A 1 76.51 -15.53 -5.90
CA MET A 1 75.30 -14.80 -6.37
C MET A 1 75.46 -13.32 -6.07
N PRO A 2 75.32 -12.41 -7.03
CA PRO A 2 75.54 -10.97 -6.84
C PRO A 2 74.51 -10.38 -5.84
N ARG A 3 74.94 -9.55 -4.90
CA ARG A 3 74.20 -8.88 -3.82
C ARG A 3 72.86 -8.25 -4.33
N HIS A 4 72.88 -7.74 -5.56
CA HIS A 4 71.73 -7.07 -6.15
C HIS A 4 70.52 -8.02 -6.41
N LYS A 5 70.73 -9.31 -6.72
CA LYS A 5 69.64 -10.29 -6.90
C LYS A 5 68.93 -10.61 -5.58
N LYS A 6 69.65 -10.64 -4.47
CA LYS A 6 69.08 -10.87 -3.14
C LYS A 6 68.21 -9.68 -2.69
N ILE A 7 68.66 -8.44 -2.99
CA ILE A 7 67.90 -7.21 -2.69
C ILE A 7 66.60 -7.13 -3.51
N ALA A 8 66.67 -7.45 -4.80
CA ALA A 8 65.47 -7.46 -5.68
C ALA A 8 64.45 -8.49 -5.22
N VAL A 9 64.83 -9.68 -4.80
CA VAL A 9 63.91 -10.71 -4.28
C VAL A 9 63.27 -10.25 -2.97
N PHE A 10 64.03 -9.56 -2.09
CA PHE A 10 63.47 -9.01 -0.83
C PHE A 10 62.40 -7.94 -1.06
N PHE A 11 62.61 -7.03 -2.03
CA PHE A 11 61.62 -6.02 -2.41
C PHE A 11 60.35 -6.63 -3.05
N ILE A 12 60.51 -7.67 -3.86
CA ILE A 12 59.37 -8.38 -4.47
C ILE A 12 58.54 -9.07 -3.39
N LEU A 13 59.17 -9.70 -2.41
CA LEU A 13 58.47 -10.32 -1.28
C LEU A 13 57.74 -9.30 -0.40
N LEU A 14 58.32 -8.12 -0.15
CA LEU A 14 57.69 -7.04 0.58
C LEU A 14 56.46 -6.49 -0.19
N LEU A 15 56.54 -6.32 -1.50
CA LEU A 15 55.43 -5.89 -2.34
C LEU A 15 54.31 -6.95 -2.37
N ALA A 16 54.67 -8.23 -2.49
CA ALA A 16 53.71 -9.32 -2.47
C ALA A 16 52.94 -9.41 -1.11
N THR A 17 53.66 -9.27 0.02
CA THR A 17 53.01 -9.28 1.35
C THR A 17 52.13 -8.04 1.57
N GLY A 18 52.54 -6.87 1.04
CA GLY A 18 51.74 -5.66 1.08
C GLY A 18 50.43 -5.78 0.28
N LEU A 19 50.51 -6.35 -0.92
CA LEU A 19 49.32 -6.59 -1.76
C LEU A 19 48.35 -7.60 -1.13
N ILE A 20 48.88 -8.67 -0.53
CA ILE A 20 48.05 -9.65 0.20
C ILE A 20 47.39 -9.01 1.42
N GLY A 21 48.13 -8.19 2.18
CA GLY A 21 47.56 -7.47 3.32
C GLY A 21 46.47 -6.51 2.94
N MET A 22 46.62 -5.76 1.85
CA MET A 22 45.57 -4.87 1.32
C MET A 22 44.34 -5.67 0.86
N ASN A 23 44.51 -6.76 0.17
CA ASN A 23 43.40 -7.60 -0.29
C ASN A 23 42.59 -8.19 0.89
N ILE A 24 43.28 -8.64 1.93
CA ILE A 24 42.61 -9.13 3.17
C ILE A 24 41.89 -8.01 3.86
N TYR A 25 42.48 -6.82 3.94
CA TYR A 25 41.86 -5.65 4.57
C TYR A 25 40.58 -5.21 3.82
N ASP A 26 40.66 -5.11 2.49
CA ASP A 26 39.49 -4.75 1.66
C ASP A 26 38.36 -5.79 1.75
N ASN A 27 38.73 -7.07 1.79
CA ASN A 27 37.73 -8.15 1.92
C ASN A 27 37.05 -8.16 3.30
N GLN A 28 37.80 -7.78 4.36
CA GLN A 28 37.20 -7.62 5.69
C GLN A 28 36.26 -6.40 5.75
N GLN A 29 36.59 -5.31 5.07
CA GLN A 29 35.73 -4.13 5.02
C GLN A 29 34.44 -4.40 4.24
N LYS A 30 34.53 -5.09 3.10
CA LYS A 30 33.33 -5.54 2.35
C LYS A 30 32.41 -6.40 3.20
N LYS A 31 32.94 -7.41 3.89
CA LYS A 31 32.12 -8.27 4.77
C LYS A 31 31.46 -7.49 5.92
N LYS A 32 32.12 -6.43 6.44
CA LYS A 32 31.52 -5.58 7.47
C LYS A 32 30.39 -4.71 6.91
N GLN A 33 30.54 -4.19 5.69
CA GLN A 33 29.49 -3.42 5.01
C GLN A 33 28.28 -4.29 4.67
N GLU A 34 28.50 -5.47 4.09
CA GLU A 34 27.42 -6.44 3.80
C GLU A 34 26.67 -6.86 5.07
N ALA A 35 27.39 -7.09 6.17
CA ALA A 35 26.76 -7.44 7.46
C ALA A 35 25.99 -6.26 8.09
N GLN A 36 26.42 -5.01 7.87
CA GLN A 36 25.69 -3.82 8.32
C GLN A 36 24.44 -3.58 7.46
N GLU A 37 24.52 -3.74 6.15
CA GLU A 37 23.40 -3.58 5.24
C GLU A 37 22.33 -4.65 5.49
N GLN A 38 22.75 -5.90 5.74
CA GLN A 38 21.86 -6.99 6.11
C GLN A 38 21.18 -6.80 7.48
N ARG A 39 21.89 -6.21 8.45
CA ARG A 39 21.30 -5.82 9.75
C ARG A 39 20.29 -4.68 9.61
N GLN A 40 20.56 -3.73 8.72
CA GLN A 40 19.70 -2.57 8.50
C GLN A 40 18.40 -2.97 7.78
N THR A 41 18.49 -3.85 6.78
CA THR A 41 17.31 -4.44 6.12
C THR A 41 16.49 -5.29 7.08
N THR A 42 17.12 -6.17 7.87
CA THR A 42 16.42 -6.99 8.87
C THR A 42 15.77 -6.14 9.97
N THR A 43 16.40 -5.02 10.36
CA THR A 43 15.83 -4.11 11.36
C THR A 43 14.65 -3.33 10.79
N LEU A 44 14.72 -2.92 9.51
CA LEU A 44 13.61 -2.24 8.83
C LEU A 44 12.43 -3.18 8.59
N GLU A 45 12.68 -4.44 8.19
CA GLU A 45 11.65 -5.48 8.10
C GLU A 45 11.01 -5.79 9.46
N LYS A 46 11.84 -5.96 10.50
CA LYS A 46 11.33 -6.23 11.86
C LYS A 46 10.53 -5.05 12.42
N THR A 47 10.95 -3.79 12.14
CA THR A 47 10.21 -2.58 12.54
C THR A 47 8.92 -2.41 11.72
N ALA A 48 8.90 -2.85 10.45
CA ALA A 48 7.68 -2.89 9.64
C ALA A 48 6.70 -3.96 10.14
N ILE A 49 7.20 -5.13 10.55
CA ILE A 49 6.38 -6.22 11.11
C ILE A 49 5.88 -5.88 12.52
N ASP A 50 6.69 -5.23 13.37
CA ASP A 50 6.31 -4.83 14.74
C ASP A 50 5.24 -3.72 14.77
N ARG A 51 5.09 -2.96 13.67
CA ARG A 51 3.97 -2.02 13.49
C ARG A 51 2.64 -2.68 13.12
N THR A 52 2.66 -3.95 12.76
CA THR A 52 1.46 -4.71 12.39
C THR A 52 0.83 -5.50 13.53
N GLU A 53 1.51 -5.67 14.67
CA GLU A 53 1.01 -6.54 15.76
C GLU A 53 0.52 -5.80 17.03
N GLY A 54 0.59 -4.44 17.11
CA GLY A 54 0.34 -3.75 18.39
C GLY A 54 -0.77 -2.70 18.42
N ASP A 55 -1.07 -2.01 17.33
CA ASP A 55 -2.09 -0.94 17.31
C ASP A 55 -3.01 -1.13 16.10
N LYS A 56 -4.11 -1.87 16.30
CA LYS A 56 -5.22 -1.90 15.33
C LYS A 56 -5.75 -0.48 15.15
N GLU A 57 -5.43 0.16 14.03
CA GLU A 57 -5.87 1.51 13.73
C GLU A 57 -7.38 1.50 13.45
N ARG A 58 -8.14 2.26 14.24
CA ARG A 58 -9.57 2.42 13.99
C ARG A 58 -9.80 3.33 12.80
N ALA A 59 -10.65 2.91 11.87
CA ALA A 59 -11.05 3.74 10.73
C ALA A 59 -11.72 5.04 11.23
N ASN A 60 -11.26 6.17 10.70
CA ASN A 60 -11.82 7.49 11.04
C ASN A 60 -13.26 7.60 10.57
N ASP A 61 -14.20 7.81 11.49
CA ASP A 61 -15.62 7.96 11.14
C ASP A 61 -15.86 9.22 10.30
N PHE A 62 -16.84 9.14 9.40
CA PHE A 62 -17.26 10.26 8.58
C PHE A 62 -18.76 10.15 8.22
N THR A 63 -19.32 11.29 7.82
CA THR A 63 -20.68 11.36 7.30
C THR A 63 -20.65 12.07 5.96
N LEU A 64 -21.18 11.45 4.91
CA LEU A 64 -21.26 11.99 3.55
C LEU A 64 -22.61 11.70 2.93
N LYS A 65 -23.01 12.52 1.94
CA LYS A 65 -24.14 12.22 1.06
C LYS A 65 -23.70 11.33 -0.10
N THR A 66 -24.55 10.39 -0.46
CA THR A 66 -24.35 9.53 -1.62
C THR A 66 -24.89 10.19 -2.90
N THR A 67 -24.64 9.57 -4.04
CA THR A 67 -25.23 9.95 -5.34
C THR A 67 -26.75 9.82 -5.38
N SER A 68 -27.36 8.98 -4.52
CA SER A 68 -28.81 8.88 -4.37
C SER A 68 -29.41 9.98 -3.45
N GLY A 69 -28.55 10.81 -2.84
CA GLY A 69 -28.95 11.83 -1.87
C GLY A 69 -29.10 11.34 -0.44
N GLU A 70 -28.93 10.06 -0.19
CA GLU A 70 -28.94 9.48 1.14
C GLU A 70 -27.69 9.94 1.93
N THR A 71 -27.84 10.13 3.24
CA THR A 71 -26.69 10.42 4.11
C THR A 71 -26.27 9.13 4.79
N ILE A 72 -25.01 8.77 4.64
CA ILE A 72 -24.41 7.60 5.28
C ILE A 72 -23.31 8.02 6.25
N ARG A 73 -23.10 7.18 7.26
CA ARG A 73 -21.98 7.29 8.19
C ARG A 73 -21.20 5.97 8.17
N LEU A 74 -19.87 6.02 8.16
CA LEU A 74 -19.06 4.79 8.15
C LEU A 74 -19.37 3.89 9.36
N SER A 75 -19.61 4.45 10.53
CA SER A 75 -19.95 3.67 11.73
C SER A 75 -21.29 2.95 11.67
N ASP A 76 -22.17 3.29 10.72
CA ASP A 76 -23.46 2.60 10.55
C ASP A 76 -23.29 1.20 9.94
N TYR A 77 -22.09 0.90 9.41
CA TYR A 77 -21.73 -0.40 8.83
C TYR A 77 -20.99 -1.33 9.81
N ARG A 78 -20.99 -1.01 11.12
CA ARG A 78 -20.47 -1.94 12.14
C ARG A 78 -21.21 -3.27 12.10
N GLY A 79 -20.49 -4.36 12.30
CA GLY A 79 -21.00 -5.72 12.16
C GLY A 79 -20.90 -6.28 10.74
N LYS A 80 -20.37 -5.49 9.79
CA LYS A 80 -20.00 -5.94 8.43
C LYS A 80 -18.56 -5.55 8.13
N LYS A 81 -17.89 -6.36 7.33
CA LYS A 81 -16.62 -5.95 6.72
C LYS A 81 -16.88 -4.86 5.68
N VAL A 82 -15.97 -3.89 5.58
CA VAL A 82 -16.10 -2.77 4.64
C VAL A 82 -14.85 -2.68 3.77
N ILE A 83 -15.04 -2.59 2.46
CA ILE A 83 -14.00 -2.13 1.53
C ILE A 83 -14.27 -0.64 1.28
N LEU A 84 -13.49 0.22 1.92
CA LEU A 84 -13.52 1.67 1.74
C LEU A 84 -12.52 2.07 0.66
N ASN A 85 -13.01 2.49 -0.50
CA ASN A 85 -12.19 2.86 -1.66
C ASN A 85 -12.30 4.37 -1.93
N PHE A 86 -11.19 4.99 -2.38
CA PHE A 86 -11.11 6.41 -2.79
C PHE A 86 -10.74 6.48 -4.26
N TRP A 87 -11.52 7.19 -5.08
CA TRP A 87 -11.41 7.18 -6.52
C TRP A 87 -11.93 8.46 -7.20
N ALA A 88 -11.68 8.60 -8.52
CA ALA A 88 -12.24 9.65 -9.36
C ALA A 88 -12.49 9.14 -10.79
N THR A 89 -13.41 9.79 -11.53
CA THR A 89 -13.84 9.37 -12.87
C THR A 89 -12.74 9.46 -13.93
N TRP A 90 -11.79 10.37 -13.78
CA TRP A 90 -10.69 10.59 -14.72
C TRP A 90 -9.48 9.66 -14.50
N CYS A 91 -9.44 8.91 -13.41
CA CYS A 91 -8.32 8.07 -13.00
C CYS A 91 -8.30 6.74 -13.78
N PRO A 92 -7.31 6.46 -14.66
CA PRO A 92 -7.30 5.24 -15.46
C PRO A 92 -7.23 3.95 -14.63
N PRO A 93 -6.38 3.82 -13.58
CA PRO A 93 -6.38 2.61 -12.76
C PRO A 93 -7.69 2.42 -11.97
N CYS A 94 -8.38 3.52 -11.56
CA CYS A 94 -9.68 3.42 -10.93
C CYS A 94 -10.73 2.84 -11.91
N LYS A 95 -10.70 3.27 -13.18
CA LYS A 95 -11.57 2.71 -14.23
C LYS A 95 -11.36 1.21 -14.42
N ALA A 96 -10.12 0.74 -14.35
CA ALA A 96 -9.79 -0.67 -14.49
C ALA A 96 -10.30 -1.51 -13.32
N GLU A 97 -10.36 -0.93 -12.11
CA GLU A 97 -10.81 -1.60 -10.87
C GLU A 97 -12.34 -1.75 -10.79
N MET A 98 -13.12 -0.78 -11.30
CA MET A 98 -14.58 -0.73 -11.11
C MET A 98 -15.35 -1.99 -11.53
N PRO A 99 -15.04 -2.66 -12.67
CA PRO A 99 -15.71 -3.91 -13.02
C PRO A 99 -15.47 -5.03 -12.01
N HIS A 100 -14.27 -5.10 -11.44
CA HIS A 100 -13.91 -6.08 -10.41
C HIS A 100 -14.63 -5.80 -9.08
N MET A 101 -14.70 -4.52 -8.69
CA MET A 101 -15.45 -4.10 -7.51
C MET A 101 -16.94 -4.41 -7.66
N GLN A 102 -17.52 -4.17 -8.84
CA GLN A 102 -18.93 -4.48 -9.09
C GLN A 102 -19.20 -6.00 -9.04
N ALA A 103 -18.35 -6.81 -9.67
CA ALA A 103 -18.48 -8.26 -9.63
C ALA A 103 -18.36 -8.79 -8.19
N PHE A 104 -17.39 -8.30 -7.43
CA PHE A 104 -17.22 -8.63 -6.01
C PHE A 104 -18.45 -8.21 -5.18
N HIS A 105 -18.96 -6.99 -5.37
CA HIS A 105 -20.15 -6.50 -4.68
C HIS A 105 -21.36 -7.41 -4.91
N GLU A 106 -21.61 -7.81 -6.14
CA GLU A 106 -22.76 -8.68 -6.47
C GLU A 106 -22.72 -10.02 -5.74
N LYS A 107 -21.51 -10.58 -5.55
CA LYS A 107 -21.31 -11.85 -4.86
C LYS A 107 -21.38 -11.73 -3.33
N HIS A 108 -20.86 -10.65 -2.77
CA HIS A 108 -20.55 -10.53 -1.35
C HIS A 108 -21.37 -9.46 -0.60
N LYS A 109 -22.34 -8.79 -1.24
CA LYS A 109 -23.13 -7.68 -0.65
C LYS A 109 -23.86 -8.00 0.66
N ASN A 110 -24.05 -9.27 0.99
CA ASN A 110 -24.66 -9.67 2.24
C ASN A 110 -23.68 -9.58 3.44
N ASP A 111 -22.40 -9.83 3.17
CA ASP A 111 -21.36 -9.99 4.19
C ASP A 111 -20.34 -8.84 4.18
N VAL A 112 -20.10 -8.24 3.00
CA VAL A 112 -19.12 -7.16 2.80
C VAL A 112 -19.79 -5.97 2.14
N GLU A 113 -19.61 -4.79 2.70
CA GLU A 113 -20.05 -3.54 2.09
C GLU A 113 -18.91 -2.88 1.29
N ILE A 114 -19.19 -2.40 0.09
CA ILE A 114 -18.30 -1.52 -0.66
C ILE A 114 -18.76 -0.09 -0.50
N ILE A 115 -17.91 0.76 0.06
CA ILE A 115 -18.10 2.21 0.18
C ILE A 115 -17.03 2.88 -0.68
N ALA A 116 -17.40 3.27 -1.90
CA ALA A 116 -16.49 3.88 -2.86
C ALA A 116 -16.63 5.41 -2.85
N VAL A 117 -15.85 6.08 -2.00
CA VAL A 117 -15.86 7.54 -1.86
C VAL A 117 -15.30 8.19 -3.13
N ASN A 118 -16.17 8.89 -3.84
CA ASN A 118 -15.74 9.72 -4.95
C ASN A 118 -15.08 11.02 -4.42
N LEU A 119 -13.86 11.31 -4.85
CA LEU A 119 -13.16 12.55 -4.51
C LEU A 119 -13.73 13.71 -5.36
N THR A 120 -14.98 14.08 -5.09
CA THR A 120 -15.79 14.99 -5.90
C THR A 120 -15.16 16.37 -6.05
N SER A 121 -14.44 16.83 -5.03
CA SER A 121 -13.67 18.09 -5.08
C SER A 121 -12.57 18.11 -6.16
N LEU A 122 -12.13 16.93 -6.60
CA LEU A 122 -11.07 16.75 -7.61
C LEU A 122 -11.61 16.12 -8.89
N ASP A 123 -12.91 15.81 -8.96
CA ASP A 123 -13.52 15.12 -10.11
C ASP A 123 -14.06 16.08 -11.17
N ASN A 124 -14.46 15.56 -12.30
CA ASN A 124 -14.93 16.31 -13.49
C ASN A 124 -16.39 16.78 -13.39
N GLY A 125 -16.98 16.78 -12.19
CA GLY A 125 -18.34 17.22 -11.92
C GLY A 125 -19.39 16.09 -11.97
N ASN A 126 -20.61 16.43 -11.57
CA ASN A 126 -21.70 15.48 -11.34
C ASN A 126 -22.11 14.73 -12.62
N ASP A 127 -22.19 15.41 -13.76
CA ASP A 127 -22.59 14.79 -15.04
C ASP A 127 -21.62 13.68 -15.45
N ALA A 128 -20.30 13.93 -15.27
CA ALA A 128 -19.26 12.94 -15.55
C ALA A 128 -19.38 11.72 -14.61
N LEU A 129 -19.67 11.97 -13.34
CA LEU A 129 -19.86 10.93 -12.33
C LEU A 129 -21.10 10.08 -12.62
N GLU A 130 -22.25 10.71 -12.89
CA GLU A 130 -23.48 9.99 -13.23
C GLU A 130 -23.34 9.13 -14.48
N LYS A 131 -22.71 9.71 -15.53
CA LYS A 131 -22.39 8.95 -16.73
C LYS A 131 -21.50 7.75 -16.43
N PHE A 132 -20.47 7.93 -15.61
CA PHE A 132 -19.54 6.87 -15.22
C PHE A 132 -20.27 5.74 -14.48
N ILE A 133 -21.07 6.06 -13.47
CA ILE A 133 -21.87 5.09 -12.72
C ILE A 133 -22.76 4.26 -13.63
N LYS A 134 -23.41 4.91 -14.59
CA LYS A 134 -24.28 4.26 -15.59
C LYS A 134 -23.48 3.36 -16.53
N ASP A 135 -22.35 3.84 -17.05
CA ASP A 135 -21.53 3.11 -18.02
C ASP A 135 -20.95 1.83 -17.40
N TYR A 136 -20.51 1.91 -16.14
CA TYR A 136 -19.96 0.77 -15.38
C TYR A 136 -21.02 -0.01 -14.61
N ARG A 137 -22.29 0.42 -14.63
CA ARG A 137 -23.43 -0.21 -13.93
C ARG A 137 -23.16 -0.40 -12.43
N LEU A 138 -22.56 0.58 -11.80
CA LEU A 138 -22.19 0.51 -10.39
C LEU A 138 -23.42 0.56 -9.50
N THR A 139 -23.52 -0.38 -8.55
CA THR A 139 -24.67 -0.51 -7.63
C THR A 139 -24.29 -0.47 -6.15
N PHE A 140 -22.99 -0.45 -5.85
CA PHE A 140 -22.50 -0.26 -4.48
C PHE A 140 -22.61 1.21 -4.03
N THR A 141 -22.40 1.46 -2.74
CA THR A 141 -22.54 2.77 -2.12
C THR A 141 -21.44 3.75 -2.56
N ILE A 142 -21.84 4.90 -3.13
CA ILE A 142 -20.91 5.93 -3.63
C ILE A 142 -21.16 7.26 -2.90
N PRO A 143 -20.43 7.53 -1.81
CA PRO A 143 -20.46 8.83 -1.11
C PRO A 143 -19.62 9.88 -1.86
N LEU A 144 -19.99 11.16 -1.69
CA LEU A 144 -19.41 12.31 -2.37
C LEU A 144 -18.56 13.14 -1.40
N ASP A 145 -17.26 13.11 -1.55
CA ASP A 145 -16.33 13.98 -0.79
C ASP A 145 -16.17 15.33 -1.51
N GLN A 146 -17.20 16.16 -1.41
CA GLN A 146 -17.28 17.45 -2.10
C GLN A 146 -16.23 18.46 -1.63
N GLU A 147 -15.79 18.34 -0.38
CA GLU A 147 -14.79 19.23 0.23
C GLU A 147 -13.37 18.65 0.21
N GLY A 148 -13.19 17.37 -0.17
CA GLY A 148 -11.90 16.68 -0.14
C GLY A 148 -11.39 16.38 1.27
N THR A 149 -12.23 16.59 2.29
CA THR A 149 -11.81 16.45 3.69
C THR A 149 -11.61 15.00 4.10
N ILE A 150 -12.39 14.08 3.54
CA ILE A 150 -12.32 12.67 3.89
C ILE A 150 -11.15 12.01 3.18
N GLY A 151 -10.94 12.28 1.89
CA GLY A 151 -9.75 11.82 1.17
C GLY A 151 -8.44 12.27 1.82
N ASN A 152 -8.38 13.52 2.29
CA ASN A 152 -7.23 14.03 3.03
C ASN A 152 -7.03 13.33 4.38
N ARG A 153 -8.10 13.09 5.15
CA ARG A 153 -8.05 12.40 6.45
C ARG A 153 -7.54 10.98 6.31
N TYR A 154 -7.94 10.27 5.25
CA TYR A 154 -7.49 8.94 4.91
C TYR A 154 -6.16 8.91 4.14
N LYS A 155 -5.55 10.08 3.88
CA LYS A 155 -4.29 10.20 3.13
C LYS A 155 -4.36 9.52 1.76
N ALA A 156 -5.52 9.62 1.08
CA ALA A 156 -5.77 9.07 -0.24
C ALA A 156 -5.21 10.00 -1.35
N TYR A 157 -3.92 10.33 -1.23
CA TYR A 157 -3.22 11.23 -2.18
C TYR A 157 -2.88 10.55 -3.51
N THR A 158 -2.80 9.24 -3.52
CA THR A 158 -2.67 8.40 -4.71
C THR A 158 -3.95 7.59 -4.85
N ILE A 159 -4.58 7.60 -6.03
CA ILE A 159 -5.81 6.86 -6.28
C ILE A 159 -5.65 5.80 -7.38
N PRO A 160 -6.36 4.66 -7.26
CA PRO A 160 -7.22 4.31 -6.14
C PRO A 160 -6.42 3.97 -4.88
N THR A 161 -6.98 4.27 -3.72
CA THR A 161 -6.51 3.79 -2.42
C THR A 161 -7.68 3.15 -1.71
N SER A 162 -7.48 1.93 -1.19
CA SER A 162 -8.51 1.16 -0.51
C SER A 162 -8.09 0.73 0.88
N TYR A 163 -9.06 0.62 1.77
CA TYR A 163 -8.90 0.10 3.13
C TYR A 163 -9.88 -1.04 3.33
N VAL A 164 -9.42 -2.17 3.82
CA VAL A 164 -10.30 -3.25 4.31
C VAL A 164 -10.47 -3.05 5.81
N ILE A 165 -11.71 -2.94 6.25
CA ILE A 165 -12.10 -2.61 7.61
C ILE A 165 -12.92 -3.79 8.15
N ASP A 166 -12.60 -4.25 9.36
CA ASP A 166 -13.33 -5.35 10.01
C ASP A 166 -14.69 -4.90 10.58
N GLU A 167 -15.43 -5.86 11.13
CA GLU A 167 -16.76 -5.67 11.68
C GLU A 167 -16.76 -4.72 12.89
N GLU A 168 -15.65 -4.65 13.63
CA GLU A 168 -15.44 -3.74 14.77
C GLU A 168 -15.00 -2.34 14.32
N GLY A 169 -14.59 -2.19 13.06
CA GLY A 169 -14.16 -0.93 12.43
C GLY A 169 -12.70 -0.62 12.53
N TYR A 170 -11.87 -1.64 12.65
CA TYR A 170 -10.42 -1.49 12.57
C TYR A 170 -9.92 -1.77 11.15
N ILE A 171 -8.92 -1.02 10.72
CA ILE A 171 -8.28 -1.20 9.43
C ILE A 171 -7.41 -2.46 9.50
N GLN A 172 -7.70 -3.41 8.63
CA GLN A 172 -6.92 -4.64 8.49
C GLN A 172 -5.89 -4.52 7.35
N HIS A 173 -6.30 -3.92 6.23
CA HIS A 173 -5.43 -3.74 5.07
C HIS A 173 -5.55 -2.34 4.49
N LYS A 174 -4.44 -1.84 3.94
CA LYS A 174 -4.39 -0.66 3.09
C LYS A 174 -3.74 -1.03 1.76
N VAL A 175 -4.41 -0.74 0.66
CA VAL A 175 -3.93 -0.99 -0.70
C VAL A 175 -3.83 0.33 -1.46
N ILE A 176 -2.70 0.56 -2.13
CA ILE A 176 -2.50 1.70 -3.04
C ILE A 176 -2.37 1.12 -4.44
N GLY A 177 -3.27 1.48 -5.32
CA GLY A 177 -3.41 0.93 -6.66
C GLY A 177 -4.67 0.08 -6.83
N PRO A 178 -4.97 -0.36 -8.07
CA PRO A 178 -6.19 -1.09 -8.38
C PRO A 178 -6.18 -2.50 -7.80
N MET A 179 -7.33 -2.96 -7.32
CA MET A 179 -7.57 -4.33 -6.88
C MET A 179 -8.37 -5.10 -7.93
N ASN A 180 -8.10 -6.39 -8.05
CA ASN A 180 -8.98 -7.33 -8.75
C ASN A 180 -9.87 -8.07 -7.73
N GLU A 181 -10.80 -8.88 -8.24
CA GLU A 181 -11.77 -9.62 -7.42
C GLU A 181 -11.08 -10.60 -6.47
N GLU A 182 -10.08 -11.35 -6.93
CA GLU A 182 -9.30 -12.31 -6.13
C GLU A 182 -8.60 -11.62 -4.94
N MET A 183 -7.96 -10.47 -5.19
CA MET A 183 -7.33 -9.68 -4.12
C MET A 183 -8.34 -9.23 -3.05
N MET A 184 -9.54 -8.82 -3.47
CA MET A 184 -10.59 -8.43 -2.53
C MET A 184 -11.09 -9.63 -1.72
N GLU A 185 -11.28 -10.78 -2.35
CA GLU A 185 -11.67 -12.04 -1.69
C GLU A 185 -10.63 -12.47 -0.65
N ASP A 186 -9.34 -12.48 -1.02
CA ASP A 186 -8.25 -12.85 -0.12
C ASP A 186 -8.18 -11.93 1.12
N MET A 187 -8.30 -10.61 0.92
CA MET A 187 -8.20 -9.64 2.01
C MET A 187 -9.39 -9.66 2.97
N VAL A 188 -10.60 -9.99 2.51
CA VAL A 188 -11.77 -10.07 3.39
C VAL A 188 -11.88 -11.43 4.07
N THR A 189 -11.22 -12.48 3.56
CA THR A 189 -11.22 -13.81 4.16
C THR A 189 -10.04 -14.03 5.10
N SER A 190 -8.91 -13.35 4.87
CA SER A 190 -7.77 -13.39 5.79
C SER A 190 -8.16 -12.74 7.12
N ASN A 191 -8.32 -13.57 8.14
CA ASN A 191 -8.39 -13.06 9.52
C ASN A 191 -7.00 -12.55 9.89
N GLY A 192 -6.88 -11.22 10.09
CA GLY A 192 -5.66 -10.61 10.63
C GLY A 192 -5.39 -11.04 12.09
#